data_32de96bcd9f4cc235e7a0589b928f2f5
#
_entry.id   32de96bcd9f4cc235e7a0589b928f2f5
#
_cell.length_a   1.000
_cell.length_b   1.000
_cell.length_c   1.000
_cell.angle_alpha   90.00
_cell.angle_beta   90.00
_cell.angle_gamma   90.00
#
_symmetry.space_group_name_H-M   'P 1'
#
loop_
_entity.id
_entity.type
_entity.pdbx_description
1 polymer ?
#
loop_
_entity_poly.entity_id
_entity_poly.type
_entity_poly.pdbx_seq_one_letter_code
_entity_poly.pdbx_strand_id
1 'polypeptide(L)'
;GSKAYSFGEKIFNEQAVDSDDNARTVEVTITTDIQAKKLAGMLYDKGLVHDKTIAYFQIQFSDYKDKFIGGTYELNTGMTPTEIMQVLAQSDSEEE
;
A
#
# COMPACT_ATOMS: atom_id res chain seq x y z
N GLY A 1 -3.48 -21.20 -14.41
CA GLY A 1 -2.83 -21.07 -13.78
C GLY A 1 -2.54 -20.43 -12.44
N SER A 2 -3.47 -19.80 -11.91
CA SER A 2 -3.20 -19.07 -10.69
C SER A 2 -3.07 -19.96 -9.48
N LYS A 3 -3.35 -21.23 -9.62
CA LYS A 3 -3.32 -22.11 -8.48
C LYS A 3 -1.98 -22.25 -7.87
N ALA A 4 -0.97 -22.18 -8.69
CA ALA A 4 0.37 -22.34 -8.20
C ALA A 4 0.77 -21.24 -7.25
N TYR A 5 -0.02 -20.21 -7.18
CA TYR A 5 0.36 -19.05 -6.42
C TYR A 5 -0.50 -18.81 -5.20
N SER A 6 -1.05 -19.86 -4.65
CA SER A 6 -1.96 -19.64 -3.54
C SER A 6 -1.35 -18.82 -2.42
N PHE A 7 -0.06 -19.00 -2.15
CA PHE A 7 0.59 -18.18 -1.13
C PHE A 7 0.74 -16.74 -1.60
N GLY A 8 1.28 -16.58 -2.80
CA GLY A 8 1.43 -15.24 -3.34
C GLY A 8 0.10 -14.56 -3.55
N GLU A 9 -0.89 -15.33 -3.93
CA GLU A 9 -2.22 -14.80 -4.11
C GLU A 9 -2.77 -14.24 -2.81
N LYS A 10 -2.48 -14.92 -1.71
CA LYS A 10 -2.95 -14.47 -0.42
C LYS A 10 -2.36 -13.11 -0.08
N ILE A 11 -1.11 -12.88 -0.46
CA ILE A 11 -0.46 -11.61 -0.18
C ILE A 11 -0.89 -10.53 -1.16
N PHE A 12 -1.04 -10.88 -2.43
CA PHE A 12 -1.31 -9.87 -3.45
C PHE A 12 -2.75 -9.83 -3.92
N ASN A 13 -3.59 -10.69 -3.38
CA ASN A 13 -5.01 -10.60 -3.66
C ASN A 13 -5.61 -9.59 -2.70
N GLU A 14 -5.24 -8.38 -2.90
CA GLU A 14 -5.52 -7.33 -1.94
C GLU A 14 -6.86 -6.70 -2.18
N GLN A 15 -7.41 -6.16 -1.13
CA GLN A 15 -8.67 -5.46 -1.20
C GLN A 15 -8.54 -4.17 -0.43
N ALA A 16 -9.24 -3.16 -0.89
CA ALA A 16 -9.32 -1.91 -0.17
C ALA A 16 -10.10 -2.11 1.13
N VAL A 17 -9.82 -1.26 2.10
CA VAL A 17 -10.53 -1.34 3.38
C VAL A 17 -12.00 -1.00 3.19
N ASP A 18 -12.29 0.05 2.42
CA ASP A 18 -13.65 0.49 2.18
C ASP A 18 -13.99 0.39 0.72
N SER A 19 -15.28 0.20 0.43
CA SER A 19 -15.74 0.30 -0.94
C SER A 19 -15.70 1.76 -1.37
N ASP A 20 -15.80 1.99 -2.67
CA ASP A 20 -15.78 3.36 -3.18
C ASP A 20 -16.83 4.23 -2.52
N ASP A 21 -17.98 3.65 -2.20
CA ASP A 21 -19.06 4.42 -1.61
C ASP A 21 -18.73 4.90 -0.20
N ASN A 22 -17.90 4.16 0.50
CA ASN A 22 -17.59 4.49 1.88
C ASN A 22 -16.16 4.96 2.05
N ALA A 23 -15.44 5.14 0.97
CA ALA A 23 -14.03 5.49 1.05
C ALA A 23 -13.84 6.87 1.65
N ARG A 24 -12.77 7.01 2.42
CA ARG A 24 -12.43 8.28 3.06
C ARG A 24 -11.03 8.66 2.69
N THR A 25 -10.79 9.95 2.57
CA THR A 25 -9.46 10.48 2.28
C THR A 25 -8.67 10.61 3.57
N VAL A 26 -7.44 10.13 3.55
CA VAL A 26 -6.55 10.16 4.70
C VAL A 26 -5.22 10.74 4.26
N GLU A 27 -4.70 11.67 5.04
CA GLU A 27 -3.41 12.28 4.73
C GLU A 27 -2.31 11.49 5.40
N VAL A 28 -1.26 11.18 4.66
CA VAL A 28 -0.14 10.41 5.16
C VAL A 28 1.17 11.11 4.80
N THR A 29 2.04 11.24 5.77
CA THR A 29 3.36 11.85 5.56
C THR A 29 4.43 10.78 5.78
N ILE A 30 5.30 10.59 4.82
CA ILE A 30 6.36 9.61 4.92
C ILE A 30 7.71 10.25 4.63
N THR A 31 8.77 9.55 5.02
CA THR A 31 10.13 9.96 4.69
C THR A 31 10.61 9.13 3.51
N THR A 32 11.61 9.63 2.81
CA THR A 32 12.12 8.96 1.62
C THR A 32 12.70 7.59 1.95
N ASP A 33 13.25 7.43 3.12
CA ASP A 33 13.87 6.16 3.50
C ASP A 33 13.00 5.34 4.44
N ILE A 34 11.70 5.54 4.40
CA ILE A 34 10.81 4.81 5.30
C ILE A 34 10.92 3.31 5.05
N GLN A 35 10.96 2.55 6.13
CA GLN A 35 11.09 1.11 6.04
C GLN A 35 9.72 0.44 5.95
N ALA A 36 9.69 -0.75 5.37
CA ALA A 36 8.43 -1.46 5.15
C ALA A 36 7.64 -1.64 6.44
N LYS A 37 8.33 -1.99 7.52
CA LYS A 37 7.64 -2.23 8.78
C LYS A 37 6.98 -0.96 9.31
N LYS A 38 7.69 0.15 9.21
CA LYS A 38 7.14 1.40 9.70
C LYS A 38 5.99 1.87 8.82
N LEU A 39 6.14 1.73 7.52
CA LEU A 39 5.07 2.11 6.60
C LEU A 39 3.83 1.26 6.84
N ALA A 40 4.00 -0.05 6.99
CA ALA A 40 2.86 -0.92 7.24
C ALA A 40 2.11 -0.52 8.50
N GLY A 41 2.86 -0.21 9.56
CA GLY A 41 2.24 0.23 10.81
C GLY A 41 1.48 1.52 10.64
N MET A 42 2.06 2.46 9.90
CA MET A 42 1.41 3.74 9.66
C MET A 42 0.13 3.57 8.85
N LEU A 43 0.17 2.75 7.82
CA LEU A 43 -1.03 2.52 7.00
C LEU A 43 -2.12 1.84 7.81
N TYR A 44 -1.71 0.91 8.67
CA TYR A 44 -2.68 0.24 9.52
C TYR A 44 -3.31 1.23 10.52
N ASP A 45 -2.50 2.07 11.13
CA ASP A 45 -2.99 3.04 12.10
C ASP A 45 -3.97 4.02 11.47
N LYS A 46 -3.80 4.30 10.20
CA LYS A 46 -4.67 5.25 9.51
C LYS A 46 -5.85 4.58 8.83
N GLY A 47 -5.99 3.28 9.01
CA GLY A 47 -7.14 2.57 8.47
C GLY A 47 -7.07 2.30 6.98
N LEU A 48 -5.87 2.33 6.41
CA LEU A 48 -5.70 2.16 4.98
C LEU A 48 -5.44 0.70 4.60
N VAL A 49 -5.13 -0.15 5.56
CA VAL A 49 -4.96 -1.57 5.31
C VAL A 49 -5.65 -2.34 6.43
N HIS A 50 -6.05 -3.57 6.13
CA HIS A 50 -6.77 -4.42 7.07
C HIS A 50 -5.86 -5.05 8.10
N ASP A 51 -4.64 -5.39 7.70
CA ASP A 51 -3.76 -6.19 8.53
C ASP A 51 -2.34 -5.68 8.39
N LYS A 52 -1.72 -5.36 9.52
CA LYS A 52 -0.39 -4.78 9.49
C LYS A 52 0.66 -5.76 9.00
N THR A 53 0.55 -7.01 9.40
CA THR A 53 1.53 -8.02 9.01
C THR A 53 1.47 -8.30 7.52
N ILE A 54 0.27 -8.43 6.99
CA ILE A 54 0.10 -8.66 5.56
C ILE A 54 0.59 -7.45 4.78
N ALA A 55 0.27 -6.26 5.25
CA ALA A 55 0.76 -5.05 4.58
C ALA A 55 2.28 -5.00 4.57
N TYR A 56 2.90 -5.41 5.68
CA TYR A 56 4.36 -5.44 5.73
C TYR A 56 4.92 -6.36 4.63
N PHE A 57 4.36 -7.55 4.48
CA PHE A 57 4.85 -8.46 3.46
C PHE A 57 4.55 -7.96 2.07
N GLN A 58 3.41 -7.33 1.87
CA GLN A 58 3.09 -6.75 0.57
C GLN A 58 4.12 -5.70 0.17
N ILE A 59 4.49 -4.86 1.11
CA ILE A 59 5.49 -3.83 0.85
C ILE A 59 6.86 -4.46 0.62
N GLN A 60 7.21 -5.42 1.45
CA GLN A 60 8.53 -6.04 1.41
C GLN A 60 8.76 -6.77 0.09
N PHE A 61 7.72 -7.39 -0.46
CA PHE A 61 7.84 -8.15 -1.69
C PHE A 61 7.45 -7.34 -2.93
N SER A 62 7.11 -6.06 -2.75
CA SER A 62 6.70 -5.25 -3.88
C SER A 62 7.91 -4.71 -4.63
N ASP A 63 7.66 -4.23 -5.83
CA ASP A 63 8.67 -3.56 -6.60
C ASP A 63 8.92 -2.15 -6.10
N TYR A 64 8.13 -1.70 -5.13
CA TYR A 64 8.22 -0.33 -4.63
C TYR A 64 9.06 -0.22 -3.37
N LYS A 65 9.50 -1.33 -2.83
CA LYS A 65 10.34 -1.30 -1.65
C LYS A 65 11.56 -0.44 -1.93
N ASP A 66 11.88 0.46 -1.03
CA ASP A 66 13.02 1.35 -1.14
C ASP A 66 12.88 2.41 -2.24
N LYS A 67 11.67 2.53 -2.80
CA LYS A 67 11.45 3.53 -3.84
C LYS A 67 10.45 4.60 -3.41
N PHE A 68 10.06 4.58 -2.15
CA PHE A 68 9.09 5.56 -1.68
C PHE A 68 9.74 6.93 -1.57
N ILE A 69 8.98 7.94 -1.90
CA ILE A 69 9.47 9.31 -1.92
C ILE A 69 8.81 10.08 -0.79
N GLY A 70 9.63 10.70 0.05
CA GLY A 70 9.12 11.43 1.19
C GLY A 70 8.21 12.57 0.79
N GLY A 71 7.22 12.83 1.60
CA GLY A 71 6.27 13.88 1.35
C GLY A 71 4.94 13.56 1.99
N THR A 72 3.98 14.45 1.76
CA THR A 72 2.63 14.29 2.26
C THR A 72 1.72 13.92 1.10
N TYR A 73 0.95 12.85 1.29
CA TYR A 73 0.09 12.33 0.25
C TYR A 73 -1.32 12.18 0.76
N GLU A 74 -2.28 12.41 -0.09
CA GLU A 74 -3.67 12.09 0.21
C GLU A 74 -3.97 10.73 -0.33
N LEU A 75 -4.31 9.82 0.56
CA LEU A 75 -4.67 8.47 0.20
C LEU A 75 -6.13 8.23 0.53
N ASN A 76 -6.65 7.12 0.08
CA ASN A 76 -8.08 6.88 0.18
C ASN A 76 -8.29 5.46 0.66
N THR A 77 -9.22 5.26 1.59
CA THR A 77 -9.47 3.93 2.13
C THR A 77 -10.08 3.00 1.09
N GLY A 78 -10.46 3.52 -0.06
CA GLY A 78 -10.91 2.69 -1.18
C GLY A 78 -9.80 2.27 -2.10
N MET A 79 -8.54 2.59 -1.78
CA MET A 79 -7.41 2.17 -2.59
C MET A 79 -6.86 0.86 -2.09
N THR A 80 -6.39 0.01 -3.01
CA THR A 80 -5.71 -1.22 -2.62
C THR A 80 -4.31 -0.88 -2.15
N PRO A 81 -3.66 -1.78 -1.41
CA PRO A 81 -2.27 -1.53 -1.00
C PRO A 81 -1.33 -1.25 -2.16
N THR A 82 -1.51 -1.92 -3.30
CA THR A 82 -0.67 -1.65 -4.45
C THR A 82 -0.88 -0.24 -4.95
N GLU A 83 -2.13 0.21 -5.02
CA GLU A 83 -2.41 1.58 -5.45
C GLU A 83 -1.79 2.59 -4.48
N ILE A 84 -1.85 2.29 -3.19
CA ILE A 84 -1.24 3.16 -2.20
C ILE A 84 0.26 3.24 -2.42
N MET A 85 0.91 2.10 -2.64
CA MET A 85 2.35 2.08 -2.86
C MET A 85 2.74 2.83 -4.13
N GLN A 86 1.92 2.73 -5.16
CA GLN A 86 2.19 3.45 -6.40
C GLN A 86 2.20 4.94 -6.16
N VAL A 87 1.24 5.44 -5.40
CA VAL A 87 1.21 6.86 -5.10
C VAL A 87 2.43 7.26 -4.29
N LEU A 88 2.78 6.48 -3.27
CA LEU A 88 3.90 6.83 -2.41
C LEU A 88 5.23 6.75 -3.13
N ALA A 89 5.34 5.89 -4.12
CA ALA A 89 6.55 5.79 -4.92
C ALA A 89 6.47 6.66 -6.16
N GLN A 90 5.30 7.24 -6.41
CA GLN A 90 5.04 8.07 -7.58
C GLN A 90 5.40 7.36 -8.87
N SER A 91 5.26 6.03 -8.86
CA SER A 91 5.67 5.25 -10.01
C SER A 91 4.66 5.29 -11.13
N ASP A 92 3.41 5.56 -10.80
CA ASP A 92 2.37 5.58 -11.82
C ASP A 92 2.47 6.80 -12.71
N SER A 93 3.18 7.78 -12.27
CA SER A 93 3.22 9.02 -13.04
C SER A 93 3.98 8.84 -14.32
N GLU A 94 4.79 7.80 -14.38
CA GLU A 94 5.46 7.62 -15.56
C GLU A 94 4.89 6.71 -16.43
N GLU A 95 4.03 6.25 -16.30
CA GLU A 95 3.67 5.40 -17.20
C GLU A 95 3.09 5.84 -18.17
N GLU A 96 3.35 6.08 -18.17
CA GLU A 96 3.18 6.37 -19.05
C GLU A 96 2.90 6.51 -19.65
#